data_87a7a2e0b565ccd9785e7c68b45de932
#
_entry.id   87a7a2e0b565ccd9785e7c68b45de932
#
_cell.length_a   1.000
_cell.length_b   1.000
_cell.length_c   1.000
_cell.angle_alpha   90.00
_cell.angle_beta   90.00
_cell.angle_gamma   90.00
#
_symmetry.space_group_name_H-M   'P 1'
#
loop_
_entity.id
_entity.type
_entity.pdbx_description
1 polymer ?
#
loop_
_entity_poly.entity_id
_entity_poly.type
_entity_poly.pdbx_seq_one_letter_code
_entity_poly.pdbx_strand_id
1 'polypeptide(L)'
;MKDCLIIGGGPAGLTAALYLARFLREVVVFDARAGRALKIPTTHNLAPFPDGISGEDLLGRMQSHAETYGAEIINDEVLEVSKTDGAFRVTTANVTTTARTVILASGVINHGPPLSKQDHDLGLSRGLIRYCPICDAYEVRGKQIGVLGHGEHGLAEARFIRSYSDDVTLIPPEGYVPHATDDIGVLASPMRRLSLTDTQVLVEVETGQQHLFDTLYVALGTSPRSDLPVSIGAKCNASGCVVVDAKQETSVAGLYAIGDIVEG
;
A
#
# COMPACT_ATOMS: atom_id res chain seq x y z
N MET A 1 -4.24 3.03 31.69
CA MET A 1 -4.92 2.35 30.58
C MET A 1 -5.33 3.41 29.58
N LYS A 2 -4.85 3.35 28.35
CA LYS A 2 -5.15 4.34 27.29
C LYS A 2 -6.61 4.21 26.80
N ASP A 3 -7.13 5.23 26.13
CA ASP A 3 -8.44 5.14 25.50
C ASP A 3 -8.38 4.30 24.21
N CYS A 4 -7.33 4.52 23.38
CA CYS A 4 -7.17 3.82 22.10
C CYS A 4 -5.69 3.55 21.79
N LEU A 5 -5.40 2.37 21.24
CA LEU A 5 -4.14 2.04 20.58
C LEU A 5 -4.38 1.91 19.08
N ILE A 6 -3.53 2.51 18.27
CA ILE A 6 -3.60 2.45 16.80
C ILE A 6 -2.39 1.67 16.30
N ILE A 7 -2.63 0.67 15.46
CA ILE A 7 -1.59 -0.18 14.88
C ILE A 7 -1.41 0.19 13.43
N GLY A 8 -0.33 0.92 13.12
CA GLY A 8 0.03 1.43 11.81
C GLY A 8 0.01 2.96 11.75
N GLY A 9 1.18 3.55 11.49
CA GLY A 9 1.42 4.99 11.33
C GLY A 9 1.32 5.48 9.89
N GLY A 10 0.49 4.83 9.06
CA GLY A 10 0.13 5.31 7.73
C GLY A 10 -0.89 6.44 7.76
N PRO A 11 -1.32 6.96 6.58
CA PRO A 11 -2.27 8.07 6.50
C PRO A 11 -3.56 7.83 7.30
N ALA A 12 -4.11 6.62 7.25
CA ALA A 12 -5.34 6.26 7.98
C ALA A 12 -5.12 6.33 9.51
N GLY A 13 -4.06 5.69 10.02
CA GLY A 13 -3.78 5.65 11.45
C GLY A 13 -3.43 7.03 12.02
N LEU A 14 -2.59 7.81 11.33
CA LEU A 14 -2.24 9.16 11.77
C LEU A 14 -3.43 10.13 11.71
N THR A 15 -4.33 9.96 10.74
CA THR A 15 -5.58 10.73 10.71
C THR A 15 -6.47 10.39 11.91
N ALA A 16 -6.65 9.10 12.21
CA ALA A 16 -7.41 8.66 13.38
C ALA A 16 -6.77 9.19 14.69
N ALA A 17 -5.45 9.11 14.80
CA ALA A 17 -4.72 9.63 15.96
C ALA A 17 -4.95 11.12 16.18
N LEU A 18 -4.87 11.92 15.11
CA LEU A 18 -5.13 13.36 15.15
C LEU A 18 -6.53 13.66 15.69
N TYR A 19 -7.56 13.01 15.14
CA TYR A 19 -8.95 13.26 15.57
C TYR A 19 -9.19 12.82 17.01
N LEU A 20 -8.73 11.64 17.40
CA LEU A 20 -8.89 11.15 18.78
C LEU A 20 -8.17 12.02 19.79
N ALA A 21 -6.94 12.45 19.49
CA ALA A 21 -6.20 13.38 20.36
C ALA A 21 -6.94 14.74 20.49
N ARG A 22 -7.50 15.27 19.39
CA ARG A 22 -8.33 16.48 19.44
C ARG A 22 -9.64 16.30 20.21
N PHE A 23 -10.15 15.07 20.32
CA PHE A 23 -11.27 14.72 21.19
C PHE A 23 -10.81 14.44 22.64
N LEU A 24 -9.58 14.81 23.00
CA LEU A 24 -8.99 14.63 24.33
C LEU A 24 -8.97 13.16 24.77
N ARG A 25 -8.71 12.26 23.82
CA ARG A 25 -8.49 10.84 24.13
C ARG A 25 -7.01 10.55 24.27
N GLU A 26 -6.68 9.68 25.21
CA GLU A 26 -5.30 9.18 25.37
C GLU A 26 -5.02 8.14 24.28
N VAL A 27 -4.23 8.52 23.27
CA VAL A 27 -3.94 7.71 22.06
C VAL A 27 -2.47 7.40 21.95
N VAL A 28 -2.15 6.14 21.64
CA VAL A 28 -0.81 5.71 21.24
C VAL A 28 -0.89 5.06 19.85
N VAL A 29 0.01 5.47 18.96
CA VAL A 29 0.20 4.85 17.64
C VAL A 29 1.47 4.02 17.66
N PHE A 30 1.39 2.77 17.24
CA PHE A 30 2.55 1.92 16.98
C PHE A 30 2.81 1.89 15.47
N ASP A 31 4.00 2.29 15.06
CA ASP A 31 4.41 2.31 13.64
C ASP A 31 5.72 1.57 13.42
N ALA A 32 5.66 0.48 12.66
CA ALA A 32 6.83 -0.28 12.23
C ALA A 32 7.68 0.42 11.15
N ARG A 33 7.29 1.63 10.70
CA ARG A 33 7.96 2.38 9.60
C ARG A 33 8.07 1.58 8.30
N ALA A 34 7.11 0.70 8.03
CA ALA A 34 7.07 -0.20 6.87
C ALA A 34 5.85 0.05 5.95
N GLY A 35 5.21 1.22 6.08
CA GLY A 35 4.02 1.59 5.32
C GLY A 35 4.31 1.90 3.85
N ARG A 36 3.33 1.62 2.96
CA ARG A 36 3.44 1.89 1.51
C ARG A 36 3.68 3.37 1.20
N ALA A 37 3.05 4.26 1.96
CA ALA A 37 3.17 5.70 1.75
C ALA A 37 4.61 6.21 1.90
N LEU A 38 5.44 5.59 2.75
CA LEU A 38 6.87 5.93 2.88
C LEU A 38 7.66 5.74 1.58
N LYS A 39 7.19 4.88 0.67
CA LYS A 39 7.86 4.56 -0.59
C LYS A 39 7.47 5.48 -1.73
N ILE A 40 6.58 6.44 -1.52
CA ILE A 40 6.15 7.41 -2.51
C ILE A 40 7.26 8.47 -2.69
N PRO A 41 7.93 8.54 -3.86
CA PRO A 41 8.98 9.53 -4.08
C PRO A 41 8.43 10.95 -4.05
N THR A 42 7.35 11.19 -4.80
CA THR A 42 6.58 12.43 -4.84
C THR A 42 5.18 12.13 -5.37
N THR A 43 4.16 12.66 -4.72
CA THR A 43 2.78 12.63 -5.23
C THR A 43 2.28 14.04 -5.50
N HIS A 44 1.56 14.24 -6.62
CA HIS A 44 0.99 15.52 -7.02
C HIS A 44 -0.55 15.51 -6.95
N ASN A 45 -1.16 14.38 -6.60
CA ASN A 45 -2.61 14.24 -6.53
C ASN A 45 -3.21 14.56 -5.16
N LEU A 46 -2.41 15.10 -4.24
CA LEU A 46 -2.86 15.45 -2.88
C LEU A 46 -2.98 16.96 -2.71
N ALA A 47 -4.19 17.45 -2.54
CA ALA A 47 -4.41 18.83 -2.11
C ALA A 47 -3.95 19.00 -0.63
N PRO A 48 -3.28 20.09 -0.26
CA PRO A 48 -2.96 21.31 -1.01
C PRO A 48 -1.47 21.39 -1.42
N PHE A 49 -0.91 20.33 -2.01
CA PHE A 49 0.51 20.28 -2.40
C PHE A 49 0.67 20.37 -3.93
N PRO A 50 0.58 21.58 -4.53
CA PRO A 50 0.64 21.74 -5.99
C PRO A 50 2.00 21.35 -6.58
N ASP A 51 3.07 21.51 -5.81
CA ASP A 51 4.45 21.14 -6.20
C ASP A 51 4.78 19.68 -5.85
N GLY A 52 3.77 18.93 -5.36
CA GLY A 52 3.93 17.58 -4.86
C GLY A 52 4.49 17.50 -3.44
N ILE A 53 4.47 16.31 -2.89
CA ILE A 53 5.04 15.99 -1.57
C ILE A 53 5.54 14.55 -1.58
N SER A 54 6.68 14.30 -0.94
CA SER A 54 7.15 12.92 -0.71
C SER A 54 6.30 12.21 0.34
N GLY A 55 6.27 10.89 0.28
CA GLY A 55 5.57 10.11 1.30
C GLY A 55 6.16 10.28 2.70
N GLU A 56 7.47 10.42 2.79
CA GLU A 56 8.18 10.67 4.04
C GLU A 56 7.80 12.02 4.65
N ASP A 57 7.85 13.11 3.88
CA ASP A 57 7.46 14.45 4.34
C ASP A 57 5.98 14.51 4.71
N LEU A 58 5.11 13.85 3.92
CA LEU A 58 3.69 13.78 4.21
C LEU A 58 3.44 13.12 5.57
N LEU A 59 3.97 11.92 5.77
CA LEU A 59 3.80 11.20 7.03
C LEU A 59 4.45 11.94 8.21
N GLY A 60 5.62 12.55 8.01
CA GLY A 60 6.26 13.39 9.02
C GLY A 60 5.38 14.57 9.46
N ARG A 61 4.74 15.27 8.50
CA ARG A 61 3.78 16.35 8.81
C ARG A 61 2.53 15.84 9.53
N MET A 62 1.98 14.69 9.09
CA MET A 62 0.80 14.10 9.74
C MET A 62 1.12 13.64 11.16
N GLN A 63 2.29 13.04 11.40
CA GLN A 63 2.77 12.66 12.71
C GLN A 63 2.90 13.87 13.62
N SER A 64 3.66 14.89 13.22
CA SER A 64 3.84 16.13 13.99
C SER A 64 2.51 16.82 14.30
N HIS A 65 1.54 16.75 13.36
CA HIS A 65 0.21 17.30 13.59
C HIS A 65 -0.54 16.53 14.67
N ALA A 66 -0.50 15.19 14.69
CA ALA A 66 -1.13 14.39 15.73
C ALA A 66 -0.46 14.60 17.11
N GLU A 67 0.88 14.64 17.16
CA GLU A 67 1.67 14.90 18.36
C GLU A 67 1.39 16.27 18.99
N THR A 68 1.12 17.29 18.16
CA THR A 68 0.72 18.64 18.63
C THR A 68 -0.51 18.60 19.54
N TYR A 69 -1.40 17.63 19.37
CA TYR A 69 -2.59 17.45 20.19
C TYR A 69 -2.45 16.35 21.25
N GLY A 70 -1.25 15.79 21.42
CA GLY A 70 -0.93 14.84 22.49
C GLY A 70 -1.04 13.35 22.11
N ALA A 71 -1.13 13.02 20.81
CA ALA A 71 -0.94 11.63 20.39
C ALA A 71 0.51 11.20 20.64
N GLU A 72 0.71 10.03 21.22
CA GLU A 72 2.02 9.42 21.42
C GLU A 72 2.32 8.49 20.23
N ILE A 73 3.50 8.63 19.61
CA ILE A 73 3.91 7.76 18.49
C ILE A 73 5.10 6.91 18.93
N ILE A 74 4.96 5.60 18.85
CA ILE A 74 6.00 4.63 19.17
C ILE A 74 6.43 3.93 17.89
N ASN A 75 7.69 4.15 17.48
CA ASN A 75 8.26 3.47 16.32
C ASN A 75 8.67 2.05 16.72
N ASP A 76 7.73 1.13 16.70
CA ASP A 76 7.93 -0.28 17.02
C ASP A 76 6.89 -1.15 16.33
N GLU A 77 7.24 -2.40 16.05
CA GLU A 77 6.34 -3.37 15.43
C GLU A 77 5.50 -4.08 16.47
N VAL A 78 4.19 -4.09 16.28
CA VAL A 78 3.26 -4.86 17.12
C VAL A 78 3.36 -6.34 16.75
N LEU A 79 3.69 -7.16 17.73
CA LEU A 79 3.85 -8.60 17.58
C LEU A 79 2.60 -9.36 18.00
N GLU A 80 1.86 -8.82 18.98
CA GLU A 80 0.68 -9.49 19.52
C GLU A 80 -0.39 -8.48 19.94
N VAL A 81 -1.65 -8.86 19.69
CA VAL A 81 -2.84 -8.21 20.23
C VAL A 81 -3.69 -9.25 20.92
N SER A 82 -4.05 -9.00 22.16
CA SER A 82 -4.95 -9.87 22.94
C SER A 82 -6.03 -9.04 23.64
N LYS A 83 -7.12 -9.68 24.06
CA LYS A 83 -8.20 -9.05 24.78
C LYS A 83 -8.53 -9.89 26.03
N THR A 84 -8.45 -9.26 27.20
CA THR A 84 -8.73 -9.90 28.49
C THR A 84 -9.52 -8.92 29.37
N ASP A 85 -10.58 -9.39 29.99
CA ASP A 85 -11.44 -8.60 30.90
C ASP A 85 -11.95 -7.28 30.29
N GLY A 86 -12.25 -7.30 28.98
CA GLY A 86 -12.77 -6.14 28.26
C GLY A 86 -11.71 -5.12 27.82
N ALA A 87 -10.45 -5.29 28.20
CA ALA A 87 -9.34 -4.45 27.79
C ALA A 87 -8.46 -5.13 26.74
N PHE A 88 -7.93 -4.34 25.81
CA PHE A 88 -6.94 -4.82 24.86
C PHE A 88 -5.53 -4.66 25.43
N ARG A 89 -4.68 -5.62 25.11
CA ARG A 89 -3.24 -5.59 25.36
C ARG A 89 -2.53 -5.69 24.02
N VAL A 90 -1.64 -4.74 23.75
CA VAL A 90 -0.77 -4.70 22.58
C VAL A 90 0.66 -4.86 23.04
N THR A 91 1.40 -5.79 22.43
CA THR A 91 2.78 -6.12 22.79
C THR A 91 3.68 -5.95 21.57
N THR A 92 4.79 -5.26 21.77
CA THR A 92 5.93 -5.15 20.85
C THR A 92 7.13 -5.88 21.44
N ALA A 93 8.29 -5.81 20.80
CA ALA A 93 9.53 -6.33 21.38
C ALA A 93 9.96 -5.56 22.65
N ASN A 94 9.57 -4.28 22.79
CA ASN A 94 10.09 -3.38 23.81
C ASN A 94 9.03 -2.94 24.84
N VAL A 95 7.75 -2.93 24.45
CA VAL A 95 6.68 -2.33 25.24
C VAL A 95 5.43 -3.19 25.24
N THR A 96 4.74 -3.24 26.38
CA THR A 96 3.37 -3.76 26.48
C THR A 96 2.46 -2.65 26.99
N THR A 97 1.39 -2.36 26.27
CA THR A 97 0.44 -1.27 26.59
C THR A 97 -1.00 -1.81 26.56
N THR A 98 -1.88 -1.24 27.39
CA THR A 98 -3.29 -1.62 27.44
C THR A 98 -4.21 -0.44 27.13
N ALA A 99 -5.34 -0.74 26.44
CA ALA A 99 -6.37 0.24 26.13
C ALA A 99 -7.78 -0.36 26.13
N ARG A 100 -8.76 0.55 26.09
CA ARG A 100 -10.20 0.19 25.97
C ARG A 100 -10.54 -0.27 24.55
N THR A 101 -9.89 0.34 23.54
CA THR A 101 -10.14 0.07 22.11
C THR A 101 -8.84 -0.05 21.33
N VAL A 102 -8.89 -0.73 20.19
CA VAL A 102 -7.79 -0.81 19.23
C VAL A 102 -8.30 -0.46 17.83
N ILE A 103 -7.51 0.30 17.08
CA ILE A 103 -7.72 0.56 15.66
C ILE A 103 -6.59 -0.10 14.88
N LEU A 104 -6.94 -1.00 13.98
CA LEU A 104 -6.04 -1.61 13.02
C LEU A 104 -5.96 -0.73 11.77
N ALA A 105 -4.78 -0.20 11.48
CA ALA A 105 -4.47 0.61 10.31
C ALA A 105 -3.19 0.09 9.61
N SER A 106 -2.97 -1.24 9.68
CA SER A 106 -1.75 -1.92 9.23
C SER A 106 -1.59 -1.97 7.71
N GLY A 107 -2.67 -1.70 6.96
CA GLY A 107 -2.66 -1.61 5.51
C GLY A 107 -2.36 -2.93 4.80
N VAL A 108 -1.76 -2.84 3.60
CA VAL A 108 -1.45 -3.97 2.73
C VAL A 108 0.01 -3.97 2.30
N ILE A 109 0.48 -5.11 1.77
CA ILE A 109 1.78 -5.29 1.13
C ILE A 109 1.54 -5.44 -0.36
N ASN A 110 2.22 -4.64 -1.21
CA ASN A 110 2.19 -4.83 -2.65
C ASN A 110 3.00 -6.09 -3.02
N HIS A 111 2.48 -6.88 -3.94
CA HIS A 111 3.27 -7.93 -4.58
C HIS A 111 4.25 -7.26 -5.55
N GLY A 112 5.53 -7.45 -5.31
CA GLY A 112 6.60 -6.81 -6.07
C GLY A 112 6.95 -7.57 -7.36
N PRO A 113 7.61 -6.89 -8.31
CA PRO A 113 8.20 -7.53 -9.48
C PRO A 113 9.42 -8.35 -9.06
N PRO A 114 9.92 -9.27 -9.90
CA PRO A 114 11.09 -10.12 -9.61
C PRO A 114 12.41 -9.32 -9.72
N LEU A 115 12.58 -8.37 -8.81
CA LEU A 115 13.78 -7.55 -8.66
C LEU A 115 14.39 -7.76 -7.26
N SER A 116 15.70 -7.51 -7.15
CA SER A 116 16.31 -7.39 -5.83
C SER A 116 15.68 -6.22 -5.06
N LYS A 117 15.72 -6.25 -3.71
CA LYS A 117 15.23 -5.13 -2.90
C LYS A 117 15.89 -3.81 -3.30
N GLN A 118 17.21 -3.84 -3.57
CA GLN A 118 17.97 -2.65 -3.97
C GLN A 118 17.51 -2.10 -5.32
N ASP A 119 17.35 -2.96 -6.34
CA ASP A 119 16.86 -2.53 -7.66
C ASP A 119 15.42 -2.04 -7.59
N HIS A 120 14.56 -2.71 -6.81
CA HIS A 120 13.19 -2.29 -6.61
C HIS A 120 13.11 -0.90 -5.96
N ASP A 121 13.84 -0.66 -4.87
CA ASP A 121 13.85 0.64 -4.19
C ASP A 121 14.45 1.75 -5.12
N LEU A 122 15.46 1.41 -5.92
CA LEU A 122 16.01 2.30 -6.94
C LEU A 122 14.98 2.61 -8.05
N GLY A 123 14.26 1.58 -8.52
CA GLY A 123 13.20 1.72 -9.53
C GLY A 123 12.07 2.63 -9.06
N LEU A 124 11.65 2.50 -7.80
CA LEU A 124 10.67 3.39 -7.17
C LEU A 124 11.16 4.83 -7.12
N SER A 125 12.36 5.06 -6.59
CA SER A 125 12.93 6.41 -6.42
C SER A 125 13.11 7.15 -7.74
N ARG A 126 13.37 6.43 -8.85
CA ARG A 126 13.52 6.98 -10.21
C ARG A 126 12.21 7.06 -10.98
N GLY A 127 11.08 6.57 -10.41
CA GLY A 127 9.79 6.47 -11.10
C GLY A 127 9.77 5.47 -12.25
N LEU A 128 10.71 4.52 -12.29
CA LEU A 128 10.74 3.42 -13.25
C LEU A 128 9.77 2.30 -12.86
N ILE A 129 9.54 2.12 -11.57
CA ILE A 129 8.56 1.17 -11.01
C ILE A 129 7.45 1.97 -10.31
N ARG A 130 6.20 1.62 -10.61
CA ARG A 130 4.99 2.26 -10.08
C ARG A 130 3.95 1.22 -9.69
N TYR A 131 3.03 1.60 -8.78
CA TYR A 131 1.99 0.70 -8.27
C TYR A 131 0.57 1.26 -8.35
N CYS A 132 0.41 2.54 -8.59
CA CYS A 132 -0.90 3.18 -8.46
C CYS A 132 -1.15 4.15 -9.62
N PRO A 133 -1.76 3.69 -10.72
CA PRO A 133 -2.02 4.57 -11.86
C PRO A 133 -3.00 5.72 -11.51
N ILE A 134 -3.93 5.52 -10.58
CA ILE A 134 -4.79 6.60 -10.07
C ILE A 134 -3.96 7.70 -9.39
N CYS A 135 -2.80 7.32 -8.80
CA CYS A 135 -1.95 8.25 -8.08
C CYS A 135 -1.07 9.08 -9.01
N ASP A 136 -0.56 8.49 -10.10
CA ASP A 136 0.56 9.08 -10.85
C ASP A 136 0.60 8.78 -12.37
N ALA A 137 -0.50 8.31 -12.97
CA ALA A 137 -0.52 8.11 -14.43
C ALA A 137 -0.45 9.43 -15.21
N TYR A 138 -0.81 10.54 -14.59
CA TYR A 138 -0.68 11.86 -15.20
C TYR A 138 0.79 12.21 -15.51
N GLU A 139 1.73 11.79 -14.67
CA GLU A 139 3.18 12.06 -14.80
C GLU A 139 3.85 11.25 -15.91
N VAL A 140 3.17 10.23 -16.42
CA VAL A 140 3.72 9.33 -17.45
C VAL A 140 2.99 9.44 -18.80
N ARG A 141 2.26 10.53 -19.01
CA ARG A 141 1.57 10.79 -20.26
C ARG A 141 2.52 10.75 -21.47
N GLY A 142 2.08 10.06 -22.52
CA GLY A 142 2.82 9.93 -23.79
C GLY A 142 4.12 9.13 -23.69
N LYS A 143 4.36 8.43 -22.58
CA LYS A 143 5.49 7.52 -22.41
C LYS A 143 5.17 6.12 -22.84
N GLN A 144 6.21 5.32 -23.10
CA GLN A 144 6.10 3.89 -23.33
C GLN A 144 5.95 3.16 -21.99
N ILE A 145 4.78 2.58 -21.74
CA ILE A 145 4.40 2.04 -20.43
C ILE A 145 4.21 0.53 -20.50
N GLY A 146 4.94 -0.20 -19.65
CA GLY A 146 4.68 -1.61 -19.37
C GLY A 146 3.73 -1.76 -18.17
N VAL A 147 2.81 -2.73 -18.26
CA VAL A 147 1.96 -3.14 -17.13
C VAL A 147 2.21 -4.61 -16.83
N LEU A 148 2.92 -4.88 -15.74
CA LEU A 148 3.18 -6.24 -15.28
C LEU A 148 2.00 -6.73 -14.47
N GLY A 149 1.17 -7.60 -15.03
CA GLY A 149 -0.06 -8.03 -14.38
C GLY A 149 -0.67 -9.30 -14.92
N HIS A 150 -1.54 -9.91 -14.12
CA HIS A 150 -2.24 -11.16 -14.43
C HIS A 150 -3.67 -10.91 -14.92
N GLY A 151 -4.09 -11.69 -15.91
CA GLY A 151 -5.48 -11.84 -16.32
C GLY A 151 -6.25 -10.53 -16.53
N GLU A 152 -7.52 -10.53 -16.15
CA GLU A 152 -8.41 -9.37 -16.31
C GLU A 152 -8.04 -8.18 -15.41
N HIS A 153 -7.42 -8.42 -14.24
CA HIS A 153 -6.97 -7.33 -13.38
C HIS A 153 -5.85 -6.51 -14.04
N GLY A 154 -4.82 -7.19 -14.56
CA GLY A 154 -3.74 -6.51 -15.28
C GLY A 154 -4.24 -5.79 -16.54
N LEU A 155 -5.20 -6.39 -17.27
CA LEU A 155 -5.81 -5.77 -18.43
C LEU A 155 -6.63 -4.52 -18.06
N ALA A 156 -7.41 -4.57 -16.99
CA ALA A 156 -8.20 -3.42 -16.52
C ALA A 156 -7.29 -2.24 -16.14
N GLU A 157 -6.16 -2.52 -15.47
CA GLU A 157 -5.18 -1.49 -15.12
C GLU A 157 -4.49 -0.92 -16.37
N ALA A 158 -4.12 -1.76 -17.33
CA ALA A 158 -3.56 -1.32 -18.61
C ALA A 158 -4.53 -0.40 -19.38
N ARG A 159 -5.82 -0.76 -19.42
CA ARG A 159 -6.87 0.08 -20.02
C ARG A 159 -7.05 1.41 -19.33
N PHE A 160 -6.97 1.44 -18.01
CA PHE A 160 -7.00 2.71 -17.26
C PHE A 160 -5.83 3.62 -17.66
N ILE A 161 -4.61 3.06 -17.73
CA ILE A 161 -3.40 3.78 -18.11
C ILE A 161 -3.45 4.24 -19.57
N ARG A 162 -4.15 3.52 -20.43
CA ARG A 162 -4.35 3.86 -21.86
C ARG A 162 -4.99 5.24 -22.05
N SER A 163 -5.74 5.74 -21.06
CA SER A 163 -6.30 7.10 -21.08
C SER A 163 -5.22 8.19 -20.98
N TYR A 164 -3.99 7.85 -20.61
CA TYR A 164 -2.87 8.79 -20.41
C TYR A 164 -1.77 8.60 -21.45
N SER A 165 -1.61 7.42 -22.04
CA SER A 165 -0.61 7.15 -23.08
C SER A 165 -1.15 6.17 -24.12
N ASP A 166 -0.82 6.44 -25.38
CA ASP A 166 -1.15 5.56 -26.51
C ASP A 166 -0.23 4.33 -26.61
N ASP A 167 0.88 4.31 -25.90
CA ASP A 167 1.87 3.23 -25.92
C ASP A 167 1.87 2.48 -24.58
N VAL A 168 0.89 1.58 -24.43
CA VAL A 168 0.72 0.73 -23.24
C VAL A 168 0.78 -0.74 -23.65
N THR A 169 1.63 -1.50 -22.97
CA THR A 169 1.82 -2.93 -23.21
C THR A 169 1.61 -3.72 -21.91
N LEU A 170 0.65 -4.65 -21.92
CA LEU A 170 0.45 -5.64 -20.86
C LEU A 170 1.55 -6.71 -20.94
N ILE A 171 2.14 -7.02 -19.78
CA ILE A 171 3.19 -8.02 -19.62
C ILE A 171 2.67 -9.09 -18.67
N PRO A 172 2.05 -10.17 -19.18
CA PRO A 172 1.64 -11.29 -18.33
C PRO A 172 2.87 -12.07 -17.89
N PRO A 173 3.16 -12.21 -16.59
CA PRO A 173 4.37 -12.90 -16.12
C PRO A 173 4.50 -14.33 -16.65
N GLU A 174 3.37 -15.03 -16.79
CA GLU A 174 3.28 -16.43 -17.22
C GLU A 174 2.90 -16.59 -18.71
N GLY A 175 2.88 -15.49 -19.48
CA GLY A 175 2.52 -15.51 -20.90
C GLY A 175 1.03 -15.72 -21.19
N TYR A 176 0.16 -15.69 -20.18
CA TYR A 176 -1.29 -15.77 -20.38
C TYR A 176 -1.82 -14.47 -20.98
N VAL A 177 -2.41 -14.57 -22.19
CA VAL A 177 -3.03 -13.43 -22.86
C VAL A 177 -4.52 -13.40 -22.53
N PRO A 178 -5.03 -12.33 -21.89
CA PRO A 178 -6.47 -12.17 -21.65
C PRO A 178 -7.28 -12.12 -22.95
N HIS A 179 -8.56 -12.45 -22.86
CA HIS A 179 -9.49 -12.26 -23.99
C HIS A 179 -9.77 -10.76 -24.21
N ALA A 180 -9.94 -10.38 -25.49
CA ALA A 180 -10.29 -9.00 -25.89
C ALA A 180 -9.24 -7.92 -25.53
N THR A 181 -8.06 -8.03 -26.14
CA THR A 181 -6.95 -7.08 -25.98
C THR A 181 -6.78 -6.11 -27.15
N ASP A 182 -7.77 -5.95 -28.01
CA ASP A 182 -7.66 -5.22 -29.28
C ASP A 182 -7.17 -3.76 -29.15
N ASP A 183 -7.29 -3.19 -27.94
CA ASP A 183 -6.91 -1.82 -27.61
C ASP A 183 -5.59 -1.71 -26.84
N ILE A 184 -4.97 -2.84 -26.42
CA ILE A 184 -3.76 -2.90 -25.61
C ILE A 184 -2.74 -3.83 -26.23
N GLY A 185 -1.48 -3.38 -26.34
CA GLY A 185 -0.36 -4.26 -26.70
C GLY A 185 -0.17 -5.34 -25.64
N VAL A 186 0.16 -6.58 -26.06
CA VAL A 186 0.41 -7.67 -25.11
C VAL A 186 1.67 -8.43 -25.50
N LEU A 187 2.57 -8.68 -24.54
CA LEU A 187 3.68 -9.61 -24.73
C LEU A 187 3.17 -11.05 -24.63
N ALA A 188 3.13 -11.74 -25.77
CA ALA A 188 2.61 -13.09 -25.86
C ALA A 188 3.53 -14.16 -25.24
N SER A 189 4.84 -13.86 -25.11
CA SER A 189 5.83 -14.76 -24.51
C SER A 189 6.03 -14.43 -23.04
N PRO A 190 6.17 -15.45 -22.17
CA PRO A 190 6.42 -15.23 -20.73
C PRO A 190 7.65 -14.35 -20.48
N MET A 191 7.59 -13.55 -19.43
CA MET A 191 8.73 -12.77 -18.98
C MET A 191 9.80 -13.69 -18.37
N ARG A 192 11.02 -13.65 -18.93
CA ARG A 192 12.18 -14.38 -18.42
C ARG A 192 12.96 -13.57 -17.39
N ARG A 193 13.14 -12.27 -17.65
CA ARG A 193 13.95 -11.38 -16.81
C ARG A 193 13.44 -9.96 -16.84
N LEU A 194 13.51 -9.31 -15.68
CA LEU A 194 13.27 -7.88 -15.51
C LEU A 194 14.57 -7.25 -14.98
N SER A 195 14.97 -6.12 -15.53
CA SER A 195 16.11 -5.34 -15.06
C SER A 195 15.92 -3.85 -15.32
N LEU A 196 16.68 -3.01 -14.64
CA LEU A 196 16.65 -1.57 -14.78
C LEU A 196 17.91 -1.11 -15.56
N THR A 197 17.70 -0.18 -16.48
CA THR A 197 18.76 0.68 -17.01
C THR A 197 18.79 2.00 -16.24
N ASP A 198 19.59 2.95 -16.67
CA ASP A 198 19.62 4.28 -16.03
C ASP A 198 18.28 5.02 -16.16
N THR A 199 17.54 4.82 -17.24
CA THR A 199 16.34 5.60 -17.60
C THR A 199 15.13 4.77 -17.96
N GLN A 200 15.24 3.45 -18.09
CA GLN A 200 14.16 2.58 -18.57
C GLN A 200 14.15 1.24 -17.84
N VAL A 201 13.04 0.53 -17.99
CA VAL A 201 12.87 -0.85 -17.54
C VAL A 201 13.06 -1.77 -18.75
N LEU A 202 13.95 -2.75 -18.63
CA LEU A 202 14.20 -3.78 -19.63
C LEU A 202 13.49 -5.07 -19.25
N VAL A 203 12.59 -5.53 -20.12
CA VAL A 203 11.92 -6.82 -20.03
C VAL A 203 12.47 -7.75 -21.12
N GLU A 204 13.04 -8.87 -20.72
CA GLU A 204 13.44 -9.96 -21.61
C GLU A 204 12.42 -11.09 -21.50
N VAL A 205 11.90 -11.53 -22.63
CA VAL A 205 10.95 -12.66 -22.71
C VAL A 205 11.68 -13.97 -23.03
N GLU A 206 11.02 -15.13 -22.88
CA GLU A 206 11.64 -16.46 -23.06
C GLU A 206 12.21 -16.68 -24.47
N THR A 207 11.65 -16.01 -25.49
CA THR A 207 12.20 -16.05 -26.87
C THR A 207 13.54 -15.33 -27.01
N GLY A 208 14.01 -14.62 -25.98
CA GLY A 208 15.24 -13.80 -26.00
C GLY A 208 15.00 -12.38 -26.54
N GLN A 209 13.77 -12.04 -26.94
CA GLN A 209 13.44 -10.68 -27.35
C GLN A 209 13.43 -9.75 -26.16
N GLN A 210 13.91 -8.52 -26.38
CA GLN A 210 14.00 -7.48 -25.36
C GLN A 210 13.06 -6.33 -25.66
N HIS A 211 12.38 -5.83 -24.63
CA HIS A 211 11.46 -4.69 -24.69
C HIS A 211 11.86 -3.66 -23.64
N LEU A 212 11.89 -2.39 -24.03
CA LEU A 212 12.22 -1.27 -23.17
C LEU A 212 10.94 -0.48 -22.88
N PHE A 213 10.79 -0.05 -21.63
CA PHE A 213 9.67 0.78 -21.18
C PHE A 213 10.21 1.96 -20.36
N ASP A 214 9.63 3.15 -20.53
CA ASP A 214 10.00 4.33 -19.74
C ASP A 214 9.58 4.16 -18.27
N THR A 215 8.56 3.36 -18.02
CA THR A 215 8.09 2.99 -16.67
C THR A 215 7.30 1.69 -16.71
N LEU A 216 7.26 1.00 -15.58
CA LEU A 216 6.52 -0.22 -15.37
C LEU A 216 5.53 -0.07 -14.21
N TYR A 217 4.24 -0.23 -14.49
CA TYR A 217 3.23 -0.42 -13.46
C TYR A 217 3.15 -1.88 -13.04
N VAL A 218 3.14 -2.13 -11.72
CA VAL A 218 3.10 -3.49 -11.16
C VAL A 218 1.70 -3.77 -10.64
N ALA A 219 0.92 -4.48 -11.45
CA ALA A 219 -0.46 -4.89 -11.22
C ALA A 219 -0.54 -6.36 -10.76
N LEU A 220 0.32 -6.75 -9.82
CA LEU A 220 0.38 -8.12 -9.28
C LEU A 220 -0.52 -8.32 -8.04
N GLY A 221 -1.24 -7.27 -7.63
CA GLY A 221 -2.12 -7.30 -6.47
C GLY A 221 -1.41 -6.98 -5.15
N THR A 222 -2.17 -7.15 -4.06
CA THR A 222 -1.73 -6.84 -2.70
C THR A 222 -2.19 -7.91 -1.72
N SER A 223 -1.51 -8.03 -0.58
CA SER A 223 -1.95 -8.85 0.57
C SER A 223 -2.23 -7.98 1.78
N PRO A 224 -3.44 -8.02 2.36
CA PRO A 224 -3.72 -7.34 3.63
C PRO A 224 -2.85 -7.88 4.77
N ARG A 225 -2.42 -6.98 5.69
CA ARG A 225 -1.68 -7.36 6.89
C ARG A 225 -2.65 -7.83 7.98
N SER A 226 -3.30 -8.97 7.76
CA SER A 226 -4.40 -9.49 8.58
C SER A 226 -4.01 -10.52 9.64
N ASP A 227 -2.73 -10.80 9.85
CA ASP A 227 -2.28 -11.77 10.85
C ASP A 227 -2.73 -11.39 12.27
N LEU A 228 -2.54 -10.14 12.66
CA LEU A 228 -2.97 -9.64 13.99
C LEU A 228 -4.50 -9.68 14.17
N PRO A 229 -5.34 -9.15 13.24
CA PRO A 229 -6.80 -9.27 13.38
C PRO A 229 -7.27 -10.73 13.40
N VAL A 230 -6.71 -11.62 12.61
CA VAL A 230 -7.06 -13.05 12.61
C VAL A 230 -6.69 -13.70 13.94
N SER A 231 -5.51 -13.40 14.50
CA SER A 231 -5.08 -13.99 15.78
C SER A 231 -5.99 -13.66 16.95
N ILE A 232 -6.67 -12.51 16.92
CA ILE A 232 -7.64 -12.08 17.95
C ILE A 232 -9.09 -12.47 17.60
N GLY A 233 -9.33 -13.18 16.48
CA GLY A 233 -10.62 -13.71 16.07
C GLY A 233 -11.50 -12.74 15.26
N ALA A 234 -10.91 -11.68 14.67
CA ALA A 234 -11.62 -10.84 13.73
C ALA A 234 -11.87 -11.58 12.42
N LYS A 235 -13.05 -11.39 11.83
CA LYS A 235 -13.41 -12.00 10.55
C LYS A 235 -12.73 -11.27 9.39
N CYS A 236 -12.23 -12.05 8.43
CA CYS A 236 -11.72 -11.55 7.15
C CYS A 236 -12.55 -12.13 6.00
N ASN A 237 -12.60 -11.41 4.87
CA ASN A 237 -13.21 -11.91 3.63
C ASN A 237 -12.24 -12.84 2.86
N ALA A 238 -12.65 -13.30 1.67
CA ALA A 238 -11.85 -14.20 0.83
C ALA A 238 -10.54 -13.56 0.34
N SER A 239 -10.47 -12.22 0.24
CA SER A 239 -9.27 -11.46 -0.13
C SER A 239 -8.34 -11.23 1.05
N GLY A 240 -8.70 -11.65 2.27
CA GLY A 240 -7.94 -11.41 3.50
C GLY A 240 -8.21 -10.05 4.14
N CYS A 241 -9.07 -9.20 3.57
CA CYS A 241 -9.44 -7.91 4.17
C CYS A 241 -10.32 -8.11 5.41
N VAL A 242 -10.09 -7.29 6.42
CA VAL A 242 -10.89 -7.32 7.65
C VAL A 242 -12.32 -6.85 7.36
N VAL A 243 -13.30 -7.64 7.80
CA VAL A 243 -14.73 -7.31 7.67
C VAL A 243 -15.12 -6.37 8.80
N VAL A 244 -15.71 -5.24 8.44
CA VAL A 244 -16.16 -4.21 9.38
C VAL A 244 -17.62 -3.81 9.13
N ASP A 245 -18.26 -3.23 10.13
CA ASP A 245 -19.59 -2.61 10.01
C ASP A 245 -19.49 -1.16 9.50
N ALA A 246 -20.62 -0.47 9.40
CA ALA A 246 -20.69 0.94 8.97
C ALA A 246 -19.96 1.92 9.92
N LYS A 247 -19.58 1.47 11.12
CA LYS A 247 -18.79 2.25 12.10
C LYS A 247 -17.32 1.84 12.11
N GLN A 248 -16.89 1.00 11.16
CA GLN A 248 -15.56 0.42 11.09
C GLN A 248 -15.22 -0.52 12.27
N GLU A 249 -16.23 -1.02 13.00
CA GLU A 249 -16.02 -2.01 14.04
C GLU A 249 -15.96 -3.42 13.43
N THR A 250 -15.00 -4.21 13.88
CA THR A 250 -14.83 -5.60 13.43
C THR A 250 -15.82 -6.55 14.14
N SER A 251 -15.74 -7.85 13.86
CA SER A 251 -16.51 -8.87 14.63
C SER A 251 -16.09 -8.98 16.11
N VAL A 252 -15.00 -8.32 16.52
CA VAL A 252 -14.50 -8.27 17.91
C VAL A 252 -14.82 -6.91 18.50
N ALA A 253 -15.76 -6.86 19.45
CA ALA A 253 -16.21 -5.61 20.06
C ALA A 253 -15.07 -4.74 20.58
N GLY A 254 -15.03 -3.44 20.21
CA GLY A 254 -13.98 -2.48 20.56
C GLY A 254 -12.72 -2.59 19.70
N LEU A 255 -12.66 -3.52 18.74
CA LEU A 255 -11.62 -3.61 17.72
C LEU A 255 -12.15 -3.02 16.41
N TYR A 256 -11.50 -1.98 15.92
CA TYR A 256 -11.83 -1.28 14.68
C TYR A 256 -10.77 -1.54 13.61
N ALA A 257 -11.10 -1.40 12.34
CA ALA A 257 -10.12 -1.45 11.26
C ALA A 257 -10.43 -0.37 10.21
N ILE A 258 -9.36 0.29 9.69
CA ILE A 258 -9.47 1.41 8.76
C ILE A 258 -8.34 1.40 7.72
N GLY A 259 -8.57 2.08 6.59
CA GLY A 259 -7.61 2.13 5.49
C GLY A 259 -7.55 0.83 4.70
N ASP A 260 -6.45 0.57 4.02
CA ASP A 260 -6.34 -0.51 3.04
C ASP A 260 -6.47 -1.94 3.61
N ILE A 261 -6.48 -2.11 4.92
CA ILE A 261 -6.71 -3.43 5.55
C ILE A 261 -8.18 -3.86 5.47
N VAL A 262 -9.10 -2.92 5.25
CA VAL A 262 -10.53 -3.21 5.01
C VAL A 262 -10.83 -3.19 3.53
N GLU A 263 -11.92 -3.84 3.13
CA GLU A 263 -12.42 -3.76 1.77
C GLU A 263 -13.02 -2.36 1.53
N GLY A 264 -12.56 -1.69 0.46
CA GLY A 264 -12.99 -0.36 0.05
C GLY A 264 -14.11 -0.40 -0.97
#